data_4359fbb4679d79c4ce29655befa79d86
#
_entry.id   4359fbb4679d79c4ce29655befa79d86
#
_cell.length_a   1.000
_cell.length_b   1.000
_cell.length_c   1.000
_cell.angle_alpha   90.00
_cell.angle_beta   90.00
_cell.angle_gamma   90.00
#
_symmetry.space_group_name_H-M   'P 1'
#
loop_
_entity.id
_entity.type
_entity.pdbx_description
1 polymer ?
#
loop_
_entity_poly.entity_id
_entity_poly.type
_entity_poly.pdbx_seq_one_letter_code
_entity_poly.pdbx_strand_id
1 'polypeptide(L)'
;MMHTVVVPVLVILCLAVVNGVFVAAEFGLVSSRRSRLDTLAADGSRAARWLLNVFDRPTGKDRYIAVAQLGITLASIGLGMYGEPAVASWLHGPFEEWGLSDATAHTIAFIVALSAITYMHVVFGEMIPKALALQAPERLSVRVSPVMRAFGSVFRPMVVVLNVVALGLMRLLRIPEPDLRLALYTSAELAIVTDEAADSGQLGAMQRDLIRNIFELDERQAAELMTSRGEMEVLDVSTTPAEIVARIAASPRSRYPVVDGDLDHVIGVLHIKDFIRAHEQGLPLRPNGLVRPLPRVAATTTGEQLLEQFKRERMHASLVVDDLGRTLGFVTLDDIIAEVMSS
;
A
#
# COMPACT_ATOMS: atom_id res chain seq x y z
N MET A 1 -56.34 -8.32 17.97
CA MET A 1 -55.23 -9.30 17.87
C MET A 1 -54.28 -9.04 16.70
N MET A 2 -54.77 -8.80 15.47
CA MET A 2 -53.87 -8.59 14.31
C MET A 2 -52.95 -7.36 14.45
N HIS A 3 -53.43 -6.23 14.96
CA HIS A 3 -52.60 -5.02 15.15
C HIS A 3 -51.61 -5.10 16.32
N THR A 4 -51.97 -5.84 17.38
CA THR A 4 -51.13 -5.94 18.58
C THR A 4 -49.90 -6.83 18.43
N VAL A 5 -49.85 -7.72 17.44
CA VAL A 5 -48.73 -8.62 17.18
C VAL A 5 -48.05 -8.32 15.86
N VAL A 6 -48.83 -8.14 14.76
CA VAL A 6 -48.26 -7.98 13.42
C VAL A 6 -47.42 -6.70 13.29
N VAL A 7 -47.93 -5.57 13.82
CA VAL A 7 -47.20 -4.29 13.71
C VAL A 7 -45.86 -4.33 14.48
N PRO A 8 -45.79 -4.78 15.74
CA PRO A 8 -44.52 -4.93 16.43
C PRO A 8 -43.53 -5.87 15.74
N VAL A 9 -44.02 -7.03 15.23
CA VAL A 9 -43.12 -7.94 14.48
C VAL A 9 -42.54 -7.28 13.25
N LEU A 10 -43.35 -6.56 12.47
CA LEU A 10 -42.86 -5.82 11.29
C LEU A 10 -41.84 -4.74 11.66
N VAL A 11 -42.08 -3.99 12.74
CA VAL A 11 -41.15 -2.96 13.21
C VAL A 11 -39.81 -3.59 13.66
N ILE A 12 -39.89 -4.68 14.44
CA ILE A 12 -38.69 -5.43 14.89
C ILE A 12 -37.89 -5.94 13.69
N LEU A 13 -38.53 -6.57 12.72
CA LEU A 13 -37.88 -7.06 11.52
C LEU A 13 -37.31 -5.91 10.67
N CYS A 14 -38.03 -4.80 10.53
CA CYS A 14 -37.57 -3.61 9.82
C CYS A 14 -36.29 -3.04 10.48
N LEU A 15 -36.29 -2.88 11.80
CA LEU A 15 -35.14 -2.37 12.56
C LEU A 15 -33.94 -3.31 12.46
N ALA A 16 -34.15 -4.63 12.54
CA ALA A 16 -33.10 -5.61 12.35
C ALA A 16 -32.49 -5.57 10.94
N VAL A 17 -33.33 -5.42 9.90
CA VAL A 17 -32.87 -5.28 8.51
C VAL A 17 -32.12 -3.96 8.33
N VAL A 18 -32.62 -2.85 8.88
CA VAL A 18 -31.95 -1.54 8.82
C VAL A 18 -30.57 -1.63 9.50
N ASN A 19 -30.50 -2.26 10.68
CA ASN A 19 -29.22 -2.53 11.35
C ASN A 19 -28.27 -3.32 10.44
N GLY A 20 -28.76 -4.41 9.86
CA GLY A 20 -27.99 -5.25 8.96
C GLY A 20 -27.47 -4.52 7.72
N VAL A 21 -28.23 -3.56 7.17
CA VAL A 21 -27.78 -2.73 6.05
C VAL A 21 -26.58 -1.85 6.45
N PHE A 22 -26.60 -1.25 7.65
CA PHE A 22 -25.48 -0.44 8.13
C PHE A 22 -24.25 -1.28 8.49
N VAL A 23 -24.44 -2.45 9.11
CA VAL A 23 -23.35 -3.42 9.34
C VAL A 23 -22.74 -3.88 8.02
N ALA A 24 -23.57 -4.23 7.05
CA ALA A 24 -23.09 -4.62 5.72
C ALA A 24 -22.36 -3.48 5.00
N ALA A 25 -22.78 -2.23 5.21
CA ALA A 25 -22.12 -1.06 4.65
C ALA A 25 -20.73 -0.85 5.27
N GLU A 26 -20.62 -0.95 6.59
CA GLU A 26 -19.35 -0.79 7.32
C GLU A 26 -18.34 -1.86 6.89
N PHE A 27 -18.68 -3.12 7.08
CA PHE A 27 -17.77 -4.23 6.75
C PHE A 27 -17.50 -4.35 5.25
N GLY A 28 -18.49 -4.04 4.42
CA GLY A 28 -18.33 -4.00 2.98
C GLY A 28 -17.31 -2.96 2.54
N LEU A 29 -17.35 -1.73 3.07
CA LEU A 29 -16.37 -0.70 2.73
C LEU A 29 -14.96 -1.09 3.20
N VAL A 30 -14.83 -1.53 4.46
CA VAL A 30 -13.52 -1.87 5.06
C VAL A 30 -12.84 -3.00 4.30
N SER A 31 -13.61 -3.99 3.84
CA SER A 31 -13.09 -5.15 3.12
C SER A 31 -13.00 -4.95 1.60
N SER A 32 -13.51 -3.83 1.06
CA SER A 32 -13.47 -3.55 -0.38
C SER A 32 -12.08 -3.19 -0.86
N ARG A 33 -11.66 -3.78 -1.99
CA ARG A 33 -10.42 -3.44 -2.68
C ARG A 33 -10.66 -2.29 -3.66
N ARG A 34 -9.81 -1.24 -3.58
CA ARG A 34 -9.90 -0.09 -4.46
C ARG A 34 -9.90 -0.49 -5.94
N SER A 35 -8.97 -1.38 -6.35
CA SER A 35 -8.85 -1.83 -7.74
C SER A 35 -10.13 -2.45 -8.31
N ARG A 36 -10.88 -3.19 -7.50
CA ARG A 36 -12.16 -3.75 -7.91
C ARG A 36 -13.27 -2.71 -8.03
N LEU A 37 -13.27 -1.71 -7.16
CA LEU A 37 -14.18 -0.56 -7.28
C LEU A 37 -13.87 0.27 -8.53
N ASP A 38 -12.59 0.44 -8.90
CA ASP A 38 -12.15 1.09 -10.14
C ASP A 38 -12.72 0.37 -11.37
N THR A 39 -12.65 -0.96 -11.41
CA THR A 39 -13.24 -1.77 -12.48
C THR A 39 -14.75 -1.54 -12.58
N LEU A 40 -15.49 -1.62 -11.45
CA LEU A 40 -16.92 -1.39 -11.43
C LEU A 40 -17.31 0.06 -11.82
N ALA A 41 -16.46 1.03 -11.53
CA ALA A 41 -16.65 2.41 -11.91
C ALA A 41 -16.41 2.63 -13.42
N ALA A 42 -15.43 1.94 -14.01
CA ALA A 42 -15.19 1.90 -15.44
C ALA A 42 -16.36 1.28 -16.20
N ASP A 43 -16.98 0.23 -15.64
CA ASP A 43 -18.21 -0.40 -16.15
C ASP A 43 -19.46 0.48 -16.01
N GLY A 44 -19.31 1.74 -15.57
CA GLY A 44 -20.39 2.73 -15.53
C GLY A 44 -21.12 2.86 -14.19
N SER A 45 -20.74 2.12 -13.15
CA SER A 45 -21.39 2.20 -11.82
C SER A 45 -21.19 3.55 -11.16
N ARG A 46 -22.27 4.34 -11.03
CA ARG A 46 -22.26 5.61 -10.28
C ARG A 46 -22.00 5.42 -8.79
N ALA A 47 -22.43 4.30 -8.24
CA ALA A 47 -22.24 3.96 -6.84
C ALA A 47 -20.77 3.63 -6.55
N ALA A 48 -20.09 2.88 -7.43
CA ALA A 48 -18.66 2.59 -7.32
C ALA A 48 -17.83 3.88 -7.40
N ARG A 49 -18.13 4.77 -8.35
CA ARG A 49 -17.47 6.10 -8.43
C ARG A 49 -17.64 6.93 -7.16
N TRP A 50 -18.80 6.88 -6.53
CA TRP A 50 -19.01 7.57 -5.25
C TRP A 50 -18.18 6.93 -4.13
N LEU A 51 -18.09 5.61 -4.05
CA LEU A 51 -17.25 4.90 -3.08
C LEU A 51 -15.77 5.21 -3.28
N LEU A 52 -15.28 5.27 -4.53
CA LEU A 52 -13.92 5.72 -4.82
C LEU A 52 -13.63 7.12 -4.28
N ASN A 53 -14.56 8.06 -4.43
CA ASN A 53 -14.43 9.38 -3.82
C ASN A 53 -14.36 9.33 -2.27
N VAL A 54 -14.97 8.31 -1.64
CA VAL A 54 -14.81 8.07 -0.19
C VAL A 54 -13.40 7.59 0.12
N PHE A 55 -12.85 6.70 -0.71
CA PHE A 55 -11.47 6.19 -0.54
C PHE A 55 -10.41 7.28 -0.76
N ASP A 56 -10.64 8.19 -1.72
CA ASP A 56 -9.66 9.22 -2.11
C ASP A 56 -9.60 10.41 -1.14
N ARG A 57 -10.61 10.58 -0.29
CA ARG A 57 -10.61 11.67 0.70
C ARG A 57 -9.85 11.26 1.96
N PRO A 58 -8.97 12.09 2.52
CA PRO A 58 -8.16 11.76 3.69
C PRO A 58 -8.95 11.23 4.89
N THR A 59 -10.17 11.76 5.14
CA THR A 59 -11.06 11.33 6.24
C THR A 59 -12.34 10.67 5.72
N GLY A 60 -12.33 10.23 4.47
CA GLY A 60 -13.55 9.74 3.81
C GLY A 60 -14.03 8.42 4.38
N LYS A 61 -13.11 7.48 4.62
CA LYS A 61 -13.42 6.18 5.22
C LYS A 61 -13.92 6.33 6.66
N ASP A 62 -13.21 7.11 7.47
CA ASP A 62 -13.59 7.32 8.88
C ASP A 62 -14.98 7.93 8.99
N ARG A 63 -15.27 8.92 8.14
CA ARG A 63 -16.60 9.52 8.09
C ARG A 63 -17.68 8.55 7.63
N TYR A 64 -17.39 7.68 6.67
CA TYR A 64 -18.32 6.66 6.22
C TYR A 64 -18.62 5.66 7.33
N ILE A 65 -17.57 5.19 8.04
CA ILE A 65 -17.69 4.29 9.20
C ILE A 65 -18.49 4.97 10.31
N ALA A 66 -18.21 6.23 10.65
CA ALA A 66 -18.98 6.98 11.65
C ALA A 66 -20.47 7.10 11.29
N VAL A 67 -20.81 7.27 10.01
CA VAL A 67 -22.21 7.27 9.53
C VAL A 67 -22.82 5.90 9.69
N ALA A 68 -22.11 4.81 9.35
CA ALA A 68 -22.60 3.45 9.50
C ALA A 68 -22.84 3.11 10.97
N GLN A 69 -21.88 3.40 11.84
CA GLN A 69 -21.97 3.17 13.29
C GLN A 69 -23.12 3.95 13.93
N LEU A 70 -23.37 5.19 13.49
CA LEU A 70 -24.51 5.96 13.93
C LEU A 70 -25.84 5.25 13.55
N GLY A 71 -25.92 4.74 12.32
CA GLY A 71 -27.08 3.97 11.86
C GLY A 71 -27.29 2.68 12.64
N ILE A 72 -26.21 1.93 12.89
CA ILE A 72 -26.22 0.72 13.74
C ILE A 72 -26.76 1.06 15.13
N THR A 73 -26.20 2.09 15.76
CA THR A 73 -26.57 2.50 17.12
C THR A 73 -28.04 2.91 17.20
N LEU A 74 -28.54 3.72 16.26
CA LEU A 74 -29.95 4.14 16.28
C LEU A 74 -30.91 2.96 16.04
N ALA A 75 -30.56 2.05 15.12
CA ALA A 75 -31.37 0.86 14.87
C ALA A 75 -31.37 -0.09 16.08
N SER A 76 -30.22 -0.29 16.72
CA SER A 76 -30.07 -1.15 17.92
C SER A 76 -30.85 -0.59 19.11
N ILE A 77 -30.74 0.73 19.39
CA ILE A 77 -31.51 1.40 20.44
C ILE A 77 -33.03 1.28 20.14
N GLY A 78 -33.42 1.55 18.88
CA GLY A 78 -34.82 1.41 18.49
C GLY A 78 -35.36 -0.02 18.70
N LEU A 79 -34.54 -1.01 18.36
CA LEU A 79 -34.90 -2.42 18.55
C LEU A 79 -35.05 -2.80 20.03
N GLY A 80 -34.13 -2.36 20.90
CA GLY A 80 -34.22 -2.58 22.36
C GLY A 80 -35.40 -1.85 22.96
N MET A 81 -35.56 -0.56 22.70
CA MET A 81 -36.64 0.25 23.27
C MET A 81 -38.05 -0.19 22.85
N TYR A 82 -38.22 -0.67 21.64
CA TYR A 82 -39.53 -1.07 21.11
C TYR A 82 -39.76 -2.59 21.13
N GLY A 83 -38.77 -3.37 20.71
CA GLY A 83 -38.93 -4.82 20.55
C GLY A 83 -39.03 -5.56 21.85
N GLU A 84 -38.22 -5.22 22.83
CA GLU A 84 -38.18 -5.88 24.13
C GLU A 84 -39.52 -5.74 24.91
N PRO A 85 -40.08 -4.53 25.14
CA PRO A 85 -41.37 -4.38 25.80
C PRO A 85 -42.54 -5.05 25.02
N ALA A 86 -42.48 -4.99 23.70
CA ALA A 86 -43.53 -5.64 22.87
C ALA A 86 -43.55 -7.16 23.06
N VAL A 87 -42.36 -7.80 23.01
CA VAL A 87 -42.27 -9.26 23.21
C VAL A 87 -42.56 -9.64 24.67
N ALA A 88 -42.06 -8.87 25.63
CA ALA A 88 -42.33 -9.10 27.06
C ALA A 88 -43.84 -9.06 27.35
N SER A 89 -44.59 -8.11 26.77
CA SER A 89 -46.04 -8.01 26.93
C SER A 89 -46.78 -9.21 26.38
N TRP A 90 -46.29 -9.89 25.34
CA TRP A 90 -46.91 -11.11 24.80
C TRP A 90 -46.65 -12.33 25.69
N LEU A 91 -45.57 -12.38 26.43
CA LEU A 91 -45.18 -13.50 27.29
C LEU A 91 -45.79 -13.38 28.69
N HIS A 92 -46.13 -12.19 29.13
CA HIS A 92 -46.61 -11.93 30.48
C HIS A 92 -47.88 -12.72 30.80
N GLY A 93 -48.94 -12.62 29.96
CA GLY A 93 -50.19 -13.30 30.18
C GLY A 93 -50.08 -14.84 30.28
N PRO A 94 -49.41 -15.52 29.34
CA PRO A 94 -49.14 -16.96 29.44
C PRO A 94 -48.41 -17.37 30.73
N PHE A 95 -47.45 -16.56 31.24
CA PHE A 95 -46.75 -16.89 32.48
C PHE A 95 -47.62 -16.73 33.72
N GLU A 96 -48.55 -15.77 33.75
CA GLU A 96 -49.57 -15.67 34.79
C GLU A 96 -50.52 -16.86 34.77
N GLU A 97 -50.98 -17.31 33.56
CA GLU A 97 -51.82 -18.49 33.40
C GLU A 97 -51.13 -19.78 33.89
N TRP A 98 -49.80 -19.85 33.86
CA TRP A 98 -49.02 -20.95 34.43
C TRP A 98 -48.84 -20.86 35.95
N GLY A 99 -49.52 -19.89 36.62
CA GLY A 99 -49.55 -19.76 38.07
C GLY A 99 -48.40 -18.97 38.70
N LEU A 100 -47.64 -18.22 37.90
CA LEU A 100 -46.63 -17.32 38.41
C LEU A 100 -47.28 -16.05 38.98
N SER A 101 -46.69 -15.48 40.04
CA SER A 101 -47.14 -14.18 40.51
C SER A 101 -46.87 -13.09 39.47
N ASP A 102 -47.66 -12.02 39.40
CA ASP A 102 -47.55 -10.93 38.44
C ASP A 102 -46.09 -10.38 38.36
N ALA A 103 -45.44 -10.09 39.52
CA ALA A 103 -44.07 -9.63 39.59
C ALA A 103 -43.06 -10.64 39.01
N THR A 104 -43.28 -11.95 39.25
CA THR A 104 -42.42 -13.02 38.74
C THR A 104 -42.63 -13.24 37.24
N ALA A 105 -43.88 -13.25 36.80
CA ALA A 105 -44.29 -13.36 35.38
C ALA A 105 -43.67 -12.21 34.57
N HIS A 106 -43.77 -10.98 35.06
CA HIS A 106 -43.16 -9.79 34.43
C HIS A 106 -41.64 -9.90 34.32
N THR A 107 -40.97 -10.31 35.40
CA THR A 107 -39.47 -10.41 35.40
C THR A 107 -38.99 -11.51 34.43
N ILE A 108 -39.66 -12.68 34.42
CA ILE A 108 -39.30 -13.78 33.52
C ILE A 108 -39.61 -13.40 32.07
N ALA A 109 -40.77 -12.79 31.80
CA ALA A 109 -41.14 -12.32 30.47
C ALA A 109 -40.12 -11.32 29.91
N PHE A 110 -39.68 -10.39 30.75
CA PHE A 110 -38.62 -9.42 30.40
C PHE A 110 -37.30 -10.11 30.03
N ILE A 111 -36.79 -11.02 30.89
CA ILE A 111 -35.52 -11.72 30.64
C ILE A 111 -35.59 -12.55 29.34
N VAL A 112 -36.69 -13.25 29.13
CA VAL A 112 -36.90 -14.08 27.92
C VAL A 112 -37.01 -13.20 26.68
N ALA A 113 -37.76 -12.09 26.74
CA ALA A 113 -37.88 -11.13 25.65
C ALA A 113 -36.53 -10.49 25.29
N LEU A 114 -35.79 -10.01 26.30
CA LEU A 114 -34.48 -9.45 26.13
C LEU A 114 -33.53 -10.45 25.45
N SER A 115 -33.50 -11.69 25.93
CA SER A 115 -32.64 -12.74 25.37
C SER A 115 -33.02 -13.05 23.92
N ALA A 116 -34.31 -13.19 23.62
CA ALA A 116 -34.79 -13.49 22.26
C ALA A 116 -34.49 -12.35 21.27
N ILE A 117 -34.77 -11.09 21.67
CA ILE A 117 -34.50 -9.91 20.83
C ILE A 117 -33.02 -9.74 20.63
N THR A 118 -32.19 -9.88 21.69
CA THR A 118 -30.72 -9.78 21.56
C THR A 118 -30.19 -10.88 20.65
N TYR A 119 -30.63 -12.11 20.79
CA TYR A 119 -30.20 -13.20 19.92
C TYR A 119 -30.56 -12.93 18.45
N MET A 120 -31.81 -12.53 18.19
CA MET A 120 -32.31 -12.18 16.86
C MET A 120 -31.49 -11.00 16.27
N HIS A 121 -31.24 -9.95 17.06
CA HIS A 121 -30.45 -8.80 16.66
C HIS A 121 -29.03 -9.20 16.29
N VAL A 122 -28.34 -9.95 17.14
CA VAL A 122 -26.96 -10.39 16.88
C VAL A 122 -26.88 -11.26 15.63
N VAL A 123 -27.77 -12.23 15.47
CA VAL A 123 -27.72 -13.16 14.34
C VAL A 123 -28.10 -12.46 13.02
N PHE A 124 -29.28 -11.83 12.98
CA PHE A 124 -29.84 -11.28 11.73
C PHE A 124 -29.41 -9.84 11.47
N GLY A 125 -29.18 -9.06 12.53
CA GLY A 125 -28.78 -7.67 12.42
C GLY A 125 -27.26 -7.46 12.30
N GLU A 126 -26.45 -8.44 12.74
CA GLU A 126 -24.99 -8.27 12.77
C GLU A 126 -24.24 -9.42 12.08
N MET A 127 -24.34 -10.67 12.55
CA MET A 127 -23.48 -11.77 12.08
C MET A 127 -23.71 -12.11 10.60
N ILE A 128 -24.97 -12.27 10.19
CA ILE A 128 -25.30 -12.61 8.78
C ILE A 128 -24.91 -11.47 7.83
N PRO A 129 -25.27 -10.20 8.07
CA PRO A 129 -24.86 -9.08 7.22
C PRO A 129 -23.34 -8.92 7.11
N LYS A 130 -22.62 -9.11 8.22
CA LYS A 130 -21.16 -9.10 8.25
C LYS A 130 -20.56 -10.23 7.39
N ALA A 131 -21.06 -11.46 7.54
CA ALA A 131 -20.59 -12.59 6.74
C ALA A 131 -20.82 -12.37 5.23
N LEU A 132 -21.98 -11.84 4.85
CA LEU A 132 -22.28 -11.49 3.46
C LEU A 132 -21.36 -10.36 2.93
N ALA A 133 -21.07 -9.37 3.77
CA ALA A 133 -20.18 -8.27 3.42
C ALA A 133 -18.74 -8.74 3.18
N LEU A 134 -18.27 -9.72 3.96
CA LEU A 134 -16.93 -10.29 3.78
C LEU A 134 -16.82 -11.19 2.55
N GLN A 135 -17.91 -11.86 2.14
CA GLN A 135 -17.92 -12.71 0.94
C GLN A 135 -17.92 -11.92 -0.38
N ALA A 136 -18.60 -10.79 -0.44
CA ALA A 136 -18.73 -9.99 -1.66
C ALA A 136 -18.73 -8.49 -1.35
N PRO A 137 -17.60 -7.95 -0.83
CA PRO A 137 -17.53 -6.62 -0.23
C PRO A 137 -17.90 -5.51 -1.22
N GLU A 138 -17.34 -5.52 -2.44
CA GLU A 138 -17.56 -4.45 -3.40
C GLU A 138 -19.01 -4.43 -3.92
N ARG A 139 -19.56 -5.63 -4.22
CA ARG A 139 -20.95 -5.73 -4.71
C ARG A 139 -21.95 -5.26 -3.66
N LEU A 140 -21.70 -5.62 -2.41
CA LEU A 140 -22.61 -5.24 -1.32
C LEU A 140 -22.48 -3.75 -0.99
N SER A 141 -21.25 -3.22 -0.92
CA SER A 141 -21.00 -1.78 -0.72
C SER A 141 -21.67 -0.92 -1.79
N VAL A 142 -21.57 -1.32 -3.07
CA VAL A 142 -22.27 -0.64 -4.18
C VAL A 142 -23.77 -0.68 -3.99
N ARG A 143 -24.34 -1.83 -3.58
CA ARG A 143 -25.80 -2.00 -3.41
C ARG A 143 -26.35 -1.15 -2.25
N VAL A 144 -25.63 -1.06 -1.12
CA VAL A 144 -26.08 -0.30 0.06
C VAL A 144 -25.72 1.19 0.00
N SER A 145 -24.88 1.60 -0.94
CA SER A 145 -24.40 2.99 -1.07
C SER A 145 -25.50 4.05 -1.19
N PRO A 146 -26.69 3.82 -1.83
CA PRO A 146 -27.75 4.82 -1.87
C PRO A 146 -28.31 5.13 -0.47
N VAL A 147 -28.48 4.10 0.37
CA VAL A 147 -28.94 4.23 1.76
C VAL A 147 -27.91 5.02 2.56
N MET A 148 -26.64 4.68 2.44
CA MET A 148 -25.55 5.36 3.11
C MET A 148 -25.43 6.84 2.71
N ARG A 149 -25.64 7.16 1.44
CA ARG A 149 -25.64 8.54 0.95
C ARG A 149 -26.80 9.35 1.52
N ALA A 150 -28.02 8.81 1.47
CA ALA A 150 -29.19 9.46 1.99
C ALA A 150 -29.06 9.70 3.50
N PHE A 151 -28.76 8.67 4.27
CA PHE A 151 -28.56 8.74 5.70
C PHE A 151 -27.43 9.69 6.09
N GLY A 152 -26.26 9.57 5.47
CA GLY A 152 -25.11 10.42 5.72
C GLY A 152 -25.35 11.91 5.36
N SER A 153 -26.26 12.20 4.42
CA SER A 153 -26.64 13.61 4.11
C SER A 153 -27.53 14.20 5.20
N VAL A 154 -28.49 13.42 5.72
CA VAL A 154 -29.41 13.85 6.79
C VAL A 154 -28.65 14.03 8.11
N PHE A 155 -27.82 13.06 8.47
CA PHE A 155 -27.08 13.07 9.75
C PHE A 155 -25.71 13.75 9.68
N ARG A 156 -25.40 14.43 8.57
CA ARG A 156 -24.13 15.15 8.40
C ARG A 156 -23.78 16.08 9.56
N PRO A 157 -24.68 16.95 10.06
CA PRO A 157 -24.34 17.84 11.16
C PRO A 157 -23.97 17.08 12.43
N MET A 158 -24.68 15.99 12.73
CA MET A 158 -24.39 15.14 13.91
C MET A 158 -23.02 14.46 13.80
N VAL A 159 -22.69 13.90 12.64
CA VAL A 159 -21.39 13.28 12.39
C VAL A 159 -20.24 14.30 12.51
N VAL A 160 -20.45 15.53 12.03
CA VAL A 160 -19.45 16.60 12.20
C VAL A 160 -19.22 16.93 13.68
N VAL A 161 -20.29 17.05 14.47
CA VAL A 161 -20.17 17.30 15.92
C VAL A 161 -19.43 16.15 16.61
N LEU A 162 -19.80 14.91 16.32
CA LEU A 162 -19.11 13.72 16.88
C LEU A 162 -17.60 13.72 16.57
N ASN A 163 -17.24 14.02 15.31
CA ASN A 163 -15.84 14.10 14.92
C ASN A 163 -15.09 15.24 15.63
N VAL A 164 -15.69 16.40 15.75
CA VAL A 164 -15.08 17.53 16.46
C VAL A 164 -14.84 17.18 17.93
N VAL A 165 -15.80 16.53 18.59
CA VAL A 165 -15.68 16.09 19.98
C VAL A 165 -14.58 15.02 20.08
N ALA A 166 -14.55 14.03 19.20
CA ALA A 166 -13.54 12.97 19.20
C ALA A 166 -12.13 13.54 19.02
N LEU A 167 -11.92 14.41 18.02
CA LEU A 167 -10.63 15.07 17.78
C LEU A 167 -10.23 15.98 18.95
N GLY A 168 -11.20 16.70 19.55
CA GLY A 168 -10.95 17.50 20.75
C GLY A 168 -10.48 16.66 21.93
N LEU A 169 -11.09 15.48 22.12
CA LEU A 169 -10.70 14.54 23.17
C LEU A 169 -9.30 13.92 22.91
N MET A 170 -9.02 13.55 21.66
CA MET A 170 -7.70 13.05 21.26
C MET A 170 -6.60 14.09 21.53
N ARG A 171 -6.84 15.37 21.19
CA ARG A 171 -5.92 16.47 21.50
C ARG A 171 -5.72 16.67 23.02
N LEU A 172 -6.79 16.55 23.80
CA LEU A 172 -6.72 16.64 25.25
C LEU A 172 -5.87 15.49 25.85
N LEU A 173 -6.00 14.29 25.28
CA LEU A 173 -5.22 13.10 25.66
C LEU A 173 -3.82 13.08 25.05
N ARG A 174 -3.43 14.11 24.27
CA ARG A 174 -2.15 14.20 23.55
C ARG A 174 -1.87 13.03 22.64
N ILE A 175 -2.91 12.42 22.06
CA ILE A 175 -2.78 11.38 21.05
C ILE A 175 -2.54 12.09 19.72
N PRO A 176 -1.41 11.84 19.02
CA PRO A 176 -1.15 12.46 17.73
C PRO A 176 -2.22 12.01 16.71
N GLU A 177 -2.71 12.94 15.90
CA GLU A 177 -3.57 12.61 14.77
C GLU A 177 -2.78 11.69 13.82
N PRO A 178 -3.36 10.61 13.30
CA PRO A 178 -2.72 9.79 12.30
C PRO A 178 -2.38 10.66 11.09
N ASP A 179 -1.12 10.93 10.86
CA ASP A 179 -0.67 11.70 9.71
C ASP A 179 -0.75 10.80 8.48
N LEU A 180 -1.91 10.81 7.82
CA LEU A 180 -2.17 10.06 6.59
C LEU A 180 -1.24 10.44 5.42
N ARG A 181 -0.44 11.52 5.58
CA ARG A 181 0.59 11.91 4.64
C ARG A 181 1.92 11.17 4.88
N LEU A 182 2.11 10.59 6.06
CA LEU A 182 3.31 9.83 6.44
C LEU A 182 3.17 8.31 6.23
N ALA A 183 2.04 7.83 5.74
CA ALA A 183 1.93 6.48 5.20
C ALA A 183 2.57 6.41 3.79
N LEU A 184 3.75 7.01 3.62
CA LEU A 184 4.68 6.61 2.59
C LEU A 184 5.20 5.25 3.05
N TYR A 185 4.77 4.21 2.36
CA TYR A 185 5.30 2.87 2.57
C TYR A 185 6.82 2.95 2.54
N THR A 186 7.47 2.45 3.57
CA THR A 186 8.91 2.23 3.53
C THR A 186 9.24 1.19 2.45
N SER A 187 10.48 1.17 1.95
CA SER A 187 10.92 0.15 0.99
C SER A 187 10.61 -1.27 1.51
N ALA A 188 10.75 -1.51 2.82
CA ALA A 188 10.41 -2.77 3.47
C ALA A 188 8.90 -3.09 3.41
N GLU A 189 8.03 -2.11 3.64
CA GLU A 189 6.57 -2.31 3.54
C GLU A 189 6.12 -2.53 2.09
N LEU A 190 6.76 -1.84 1.13
CA LEU A 190 6.52 -2.08 -0.29
C LEU A 190 6.98 -3.47 -0.73
N ALA A 191 8.08 -3.99 -0.19
CA ALA A 191 8.52 -5.35 -0.42
C ALA A 191 7.47 -6.37 0.04
N ILE A 192 6.89 -6.20 1.25
CA ILE A 192 5.82 -7.06 1.77
C ILE A 192 4.59 -7.04 0.83
N VAL A 193 4.15 -5.86 0.40
CA VAL A 193 3.02 -5.72 -0.52
C VAL A 193 3.30 -6.39 -1.86
N THR A 194 4.56 -6.34 -2.32
CA THR A 194 5.00 -6.98 -3.56
C THR A 194 4.96 -8.51 -3.43
N ASP A 195 5.40 -9.05 -2.30
CA ASP A 195 5.34 -10.48 -2.01
C ASP A 195 3.89 -10.97 -1.93
N GLU A 196 2.99 -10.25 -1.25
CA GLU A 196 1.56 -10.58 -1.21
C GLU A 196 0.92 -10.55 -2.61
N ALA A 197 1.32 -9.60 -3.45
CA ALA A 197 0.84 -9.51 -4.82
C ALA A 197 1.34 -10.69 -5.69
N ALA A 198 2.56 -11.17 -5.45
CA ALA A 198 3.10 -12.36 -6.12
C ALA A 198 2.39 -13.63 -5.65
N ASP A 199 2.19 -13.82 -4.34
CA ASP A 199 1.47 -14.97 -3.78
C ASP A 199 0.02 -15.04 -4.25
N SER A 200 -0.61 -13.88 -4.49
CA SER A 200 -1.97 -13.81 -5.05
C SER A 200 -2.03 -13.99 -6.56
N GLY A 201 -0.89 -14.22 -7.24
CA GLY A 201 -0.79 -14.41 -8.69
C GLY A 201 -0.98 -13.13 -9.53
N GLN A 202 -0.89 -11.94 -8.90
CA GLN A 202 -1.00 -10.66 -9.58
C GLN A 202 0.35 -10.18 -10.17
N LEU A 203 1.46 -10.69 -9.63
CA LEU A 203 2.82 -10.46 -10.10
C LEU A 203 3.47 -11.80 -10.47
N GLY A 204 4.22 -11.81 -11.58
CA GLY A 204 5.09 -12.94 -11.90
C GLY A 204 6.32 -12.98 -10.99
N ALA A 205 6.92 -14.16 -10.82
CA ALA A 205 8.12 -14.34 -9.99
C ALA A 205 9.26 -13.39 -10.39
N MET A 206 9.55 -13.30 -11.69
CA MET A 206 10.56 -12.38 -12.23
C MET A 206 10.30 -10.91 -11.90
N GLN A 207 9.03 -10.48 -11.94
CA GLN A 207 8.66 -9.09 -11.62
C GLN A 207 8.86 -8.81 -10.12
N ARG A 208 8.51 -9.76 -9.27
CA ARG A 208 8.75 -9.67 -7.83
C ARG A 208 10.23 -9.51 -7.52
N ASP A 209 11.08 -10.40 -8.10
CA ASP A 209 12.51 -10.41 -7.86
C ASP A 209 13.17 -9.11 -8.33
N LEU A 210 12.78 -8.59 -9.50
CA LEU A 210 13.23 -7.28 -9.99
C LEU A 210 12.89 -6.13 -9.03
N ILE A 211 11.64 -6.08 -8.55
CA ILE A 211 11.22 -5.02 -7.62
C ILE A 211 11.99 -5.12 -6.30
N ARG A 212 12.19 -6.31 -5.81
CA ARG A 212 12.99 -6.57 -4.60
C ARG A 212 14.44 -6.10 -4.76
N ASN A 213 15.09 -6.48 -5.85
CA ASN A 213 16.47 -6.09 -6.13
C ASN A 213 16.62 -4.56 -6.27
N ILE A 214 15.59 -3.86 -6.80
CA ILE A 214 15.56 -2.40 -6.84
C ILE A 214 15.52 -1.80 -5.43
N PHE A 215 14.76 -2.37 -4.51
CA PHE A 215 14.74 -1.90 -3.12
C PHE A 215 16.06 -2.19 -2.39
N GLU A 216 16.66 -3.36 -2.64
CA GLU A 216 17.95 -3.73 -2.07
C GLU A 216 19.10 -2.87 -2.60
N LEU A 217 18.97 -2.28 -3.81
CA LEU A 217 19.98 -1.41 -4.39
C LEU A 217 20.27 -0.15 -3.53
N ASP A 218 19.29 0.33 -2.77
CA ASP A 218 19.47 1.44 -1.83
C ASP A 218 20.40 1.08 -0.66
N GLU A 219 20.48 -0.18 -0.30
CA GLU A 219 21.34 -0.70 0.78
C GLU A 219 22.75 -1.08 0.27
N ARG A 220 22.90 -1.37 -1.04
CA ARG A 220 24.18 -1.74 -1.65
C ARG A 220 25.09 -0.55 -1.82
N GLN A 221 26.36 -0.70 -1.41
CA GLN A 221 27.38 0.33 -1.53
C GLN A 221 28.20 0.17 -2.81
N ALA A 222 28.81 1.26 -3.28
CA ALA A 222 29.70 1.26 -4.44
C ALA A 222 30.87 0.27 -4.30
N ALA A 223 31.36 0.07 -3.07
CA ALA A 223 32.38 -0.91 -2.76
C ALA A 223 31.96 -2.36 -3.05
N GLU A 224 30.66 -2.66 -2.97
CA GLU A 224 30.11 -4.00 -3.23
C GLU A 224 29.78 -4.21 -4.72
N LEU A 225 29.42 -3.11 -5.41
CA LEU A 225 29.02 -3.11 -6.82
C LEU A 225 30.20 -2.96 -7.79
N MET A 226 31.37 -2.51 -7.32
CA MET A 226 32.51 -2.21 -8.17
C MET A 226 33.27 -3.46 -8.64
N THR A 227 33.92 -3.36 -9.79
CA THR A 227 35.07 -4.20 -10.11
C THR A 227 36.23 -3.73 -9.21
N SER A 228 36.77 -4.63 -8.40
CA SER A 228 37.85 -4.31 -7.44
C SER A 228 39.13 -3.84 -8.12
N ARG A 229 39.94 -3.06 -7.40
CA ARG A 229 41.25 -2.52 -7.92
C ARG A 229 42.11 -3.61 -8.57
N GLY A 230 42.16 -4.81 -7.99
CA GLY A 230 42.98 -5.92 -8.52
C GLY A 230 42.46 -6.56 -9.80
N GLU A 231 41.17 -6.34 -10.11
CA GLU A 231 40.50 -6.91 -11.26
C GLU A 231 40.21 -5.86 -12.37
N MET A 232 40.61 -4.58 -12.13
CA MET A 232 40.46 -3.53 -13.10
C MET A 232 41.33 -3.76 -14.32
N GLU A 233 40.71 -3.76 -15.49
CA GLU A 233 41.42 -3.71 -16.76
C GLU A 233 41.62 -2.25 -17.14
N VAL A 234 42.89 -1.79 -17.10
CA VAL A 234 43.25 -0.41 -17.37
C VAL A 234 44.16 -0.30 -18.58
N LEU A 235 44.22 0.89 -19.19
CA LEU A 235 45.17 1.24 -20.22
C LEU A 235 46.10 2.30 -19.68
N ASP A 236 47.38 2.18 -19.94
CA ASP A 236 48.33 3.24 -19.64
C ASP A 236 48.38 4.27 -20.78
N VAL A 237 48.69 5.52 -20.49
CA VAL A 237 48.84 6.59 -21.50
C VAL A 237 49.87 6.27 -22.59
N SER A 238 50.83 5.42 -22.29
CA SER A 238 51.86 4.92 -23.19
C SER A 238 51.43 3.71 -24.05
N THR A 239 50.26 3.10 -23.77
CA THR A 239 49.76 1.92 -24.49
C THR A 239 49.62 2.23 -25.98
N THR A 240 50.21 1.40 -26.81
CA THR A 240 50.15 1.57 -28.27
C THR A 240 48.77 1.21 -28.85
N PRO A 241 48.38 1.79 -30.01
CA PRO A 241 47.13 1.43 -30.65
C PRO A 241 46.98 -0.06 -30.93
N ALA A 242 48.05 -0.77 -31.29
CA ALA A 242 48.01 -2.21 -31.54
C ALA A 242 47.72 -3.00 -30.28
N GLU A 243 48.31 -2.60 -29.16
CA GLU A 243 48.04 -3.22 -27.83
C GLU A 243 46.60 -2.92 -27.36
N ILE A 244 46.07 -1.72 -27.64
CA ILE A 244 44.66 -1.40 -27.33
C ILE A 244 43.73 -2.32 -28.12
N VAL A 245 43.98 -2.48 -29.43
CA VAL A 245 43.18 -3.42 -30.26
C VAL A 245 43.24 -4.84 -29.71
N ALA A 246 44.42 -5.32 -29.34
CA ALA A 246 44.61 -6.65 -28.80
C ALA A 246 43.84 -6.85 -27.47
N ARG A 247 43.87 -5.86 -26.57
CA ARG A 247 43.11 -5.90 -25.29
C ARG A 247 41.61 -5.86 -25.52
N ILE A 248 41.10 -4.99 -26.40
CA ILE A 248 39.69 -4.92 -26.75
C ILE A 248 39.20 -6.23 -27.36
N ALA A 249 40.01 -6.88 -28.19
CA ALA A 249 39.68 -8.14 -28.81
C ALA A 249 39.62 -9.33 -27.80
N ALA A 250 40.40 -9.23 -26.72
CA ALA A 250 40.52 -10.28 -25.70
C ALA A 250 39.52 -10.11 -24.54
N SER A 251 38.87 -8.96 -24.40
CA SER A 251 37.99 -8.62 -23.26
C SER A 251 36.58 -8.26 -23.72
N PRO A 252 35.51 -8.66 -22.99
CA PRO A 252 34.14 -8.24 -23.25
C PRO A 252 33.84 -6.81 -22.80
N ARG A 253 34.79 -6.12 -22.17
CA ARG A 253 34.58 -4.81 -21.58
C ARG A 253 34.50 -3.71 -22.66
N SER A 254 33.62 -2.74 -22.42
CA SER A 254 33.43 -1.59 -23.35
C SER A 254 34.13 -0.32 -22.89
N ARG A 255 34.56 -0.25 -21.63
CA ARG A 255 35.14 0.93 -21.01
C ARG A 255 36.41 0.56 -20.25
N TYR A 256 37.47 1.31 -20.48
CA TYR A 256 38.77 1.09 -19.88
C TYR A 256 39.21 2.37 -19.17
N PRO A 257 39.41 2.37 -17.85
CA PRO A 257 40.09 3.45 -17.17
C PRO A 257 41.47 3.63 -17.75
N VAL A 258 41.88 4.88 -17.94
CA VAL A 258 43.22 5.24 -18.46
C VAL A 258 44.02 5.84 -17.34
N VAL A 259 45.21 5.28 -17.11
CA VAL A 259 46.13 5.67 -16.03
C VAL A 259 47.42 6.32 -16.57
N ASP A 260 48.03 7.13 -15.73
CA ASP A 260 49.38 7.65 -15.97
C ASP A 260 50.34 7.07 -14.93
N GLY A 261 50.92 5.93 -15.28
CA GLY A 261 51.87 5.20 -14.47
C GLY A 261 51.29 4.27 -13.42
N ASP A 262 50.31 4.71 -12.60
CA ASP A 262 49.72 3.87 -11.56
C ASP A 262 48.19 4.01 -11.47
N LEU A 263 47.56 3.09 -10.69
CA LEU A 263 46.12 3.02 -10.55
C LEU A 263 45.51 4.18 -9.72
N ASP A 264 46.27 4.98 -9.04
CA ASP A 264 45.78 6.15 -8.29
C ASP A 264 45.78 7.42 -9.17
N HIS A 265 46.50 7.38 -10.29
CA HIS A 265 46.55 8.44 -11.30
C HIS A 265 45.66 8.11 -12.52
N VAL A 266 44.35 7.89 -12.26
CA VAL A 266 43.40 7.71 -13.34
C VAL A 266 43.05 9.06 -13.95
N ILE A 267 43.30 9.24 -15.25
CA ILE A 267 43.06 10.46 -16.01
C ILE A 267 41.64 10.50 -16.63
N GLY A 268 40.98 9.35 -16.73
CA GLY A 268 39.62 9.24 -17.24
C GLY A 268 39.31 7.85 -17.78
N VAL A 269 38.32 7.75 -18.65
CA VAL A 269 37.84 6.48 -19.25
C VAL A 269 37.86 6.55 -20.78
N LEU A 270 38.41 5.53 -21.41
CA LEU A 270 38.32 5.29 -22.84
C LEU A 270 37.11 4.37 -23.13
N HIS A 271 36.25 4.80 -24.05
CA HIS A 271 35.18 3.95 -24.56
C HIS A 271 35.59 3.34 -25.91
N ILE A 272 35.44 2.04 -26.09
CA ILE A 272 35.84 1.33 -27.32
C ILE A 272 35.25 1.95 -28.61
N LYS A 273 34.02 2.47 -28.56
CA LYS A 273 33.39 3.15 -29.71
C LYS A 273 34.11 4.44 -30.11
N ASP A 274 34.67 5.16 -29.14
CA ASP A 274 35.45 6.39 -29.43
C ASP A 274 36.78 6.03 -30.06
N PHE A 275 37.43 4.97 -29.58
CA PHE A 275 38.64 4.44 -30.17
C PHE A 275 38.43 3.96 -31.63
N ILE A 276 37.38 3.16 -31.88
CA ILE A 276 37.05 2.68 -33.21
C ILE A 276 36.73 3.84 -34.16
N ARG A 277 35.96 4.83 -33.70
CA ARG A 277 35.63 6.01 -34.52
C ARG A 277 36.89 6.82 -34.89
N ALA A 278 37.78 7.00 -33.94
CA ALA A 278 39.05 7.69 -34.21
C ALA A 278 39.93 6.92 -35.19
N HIS A 279 39.94 5.58 -35.08
CA HIS A 279 40.67 4.72 -36.00
C HIS A 279 40.14 4.84 -37.45
N GLU A 280 38.82 4.75 -37.65
CA GLU A 280 38.16 4.91 -38.93
C GLU A 280 38.39 6.30 -39.54
N GLN A 281 38.52 7.34 -38.72
CA GLN A 281 38.79 8.72 -39.17
C GLN A 281 40.26 9.04 -39.36
N GLY A 282 41.17 8.08 -39.16
CA GLY A 282 42.61 8.29 -39.26
C GLY A 282 43.15 9.29 -38.22
N LEU A 283 42.43 9.47 -37.08
CA LEU A 283 42.88 10.38 -36.03
C LEU A 283 43.98 9.73 -35.18
N PRO A 284 44.82 10.54 -34.47
CA PRO A 284 45.83 10.01 -33.56
C PRO A 284 45.23 9.14 -32.47
N LEU A 285 45.57 7.86 -32.42
CA LEU A 285 45.03 6.87 -31.47
C LEU A 285 45.85 6.90 -30.15
N ARG A 286 45.99 8.07 -29.53
CA ARG A 286 46.60 8.16 -28.19
C ARG A 286 45.53 8.03 -27.11
N PRO A 287 45.73 7.17 -26.11
CA PRO A 287 44.72 6.99 -25.05
C PRO A 287 44.25 8.30 -24.42
N ASN A 288 45.17 9.18 -24.06
CA ASN A 288 44.91 10.49 -23.44
C ASN A 288 44.10 11.45 -24.33
N GLY A 289 44.14 11.33 -25.66
CA GLY A 289 43.37 12.15 -26.60
C GLY A 289 41.91 11.72 -26.78
N LEU A 290 41.57 10.51 -26.33
CA LEU A 290 40.25 9.90 -26.48
C LEU A 290 39.53 9.68 -25.13
N VAL A 291 40.14 10.17 -24.06
CA VAL A 291 39.63 9.95 -22.69
C VAL A 291 38.50 10.90 -22.39
N ARG A 292 37.45 10.37 -21.79
CA ARG A 292 36.36 11.15 -21.19
C ARG A 292 36.62 11.35 -19.70
N PRO A 293 36.11 12.43 -19.11
CA PRO A 293 36.13 12.60 -17.65
C PRO A 293 35.50 11.40 -16.94
N LEU A 294 36.08 11.00 -15.82
CA LEU A 294 35.58 9.92 -14.98
C LEU A 294 35.34 10.49 -13.57
N PRO A 295 34.09 10.59 -13.11
CA PRO A 295 33.78 11.06 -11.77
C PRO A 295 34.30 10.08 -10.72
N ARG A 296 34.61 10.62 -9.54
CA ARG A 296 35.01 9.85 -8.36
C ARG A 296 33.88 9.82 -7.36
N VAL A 297 33.63 8.66 -6.77
CA VAL A 297 32.60 8.44 -5.76
C VAL A 297 33.21 7.75 -4.54
N ALA A 298 32.66 8.01 -3.37
CA ALA A 298 33.05 7.33 -2.15
C ALA A 298 32.65 5.85 -2.17
N ALA A 299 33.40 5.01 -1.49
CA ALA A 299 33.09 3.59 -1.34
C ALA A 299 31.71 3.34 -0.72
N THR A 300 31.24 4.26 0.12
CA THR A 300 29.95 4.22 0.83
C THR A 300 28.76 4.78 0.03
N THR A 301 28.99 5.27 -1.20
CA THR A 301 27.93 5.78 -2.07
C THR A 301 26.96 4.64 -2.39
N THR A 302 25.63 4.82 -2.19
CA THR A 302 24.65 3.75 -2.44
C THR A 302 24.41 3.55 -3.93
N GLY A 303 23.89 2.37 -4.30
CA GLY A 303 23.56 2.05 -5.69
C GLY A 303 22.50 3.00 -6.26
N GLU A 304 21.52 3.45 -5.45
CA GLU A 304 20.54 4.46 -5.85
C GLU A 304 21.23 5.79 -6.19
N GLN A 305 22.12 6.27 -5.32
CA GLN A 305 22.89 7.50 -5.53
C GLN A 305 23.76 7.43 -6.78
N LEU A 306 24.40 6.27 -7.03
CA LEU A 306 25.16 6.03 -8.26
C LEU A 306 24.29 6.12 -9.50
N LEU A 307 23.10 5.50 -9.47
CA LEU A 307 22.15 5.51 -10.58
C LEU A 307 21.63 6.94 -10.85
N GLU A 308 21.31 7.69 -9.79
CA GLU A 308 20.91 9.09 -9.90
C GLU A 308 22.03 9.96 -10.51
N GLN A 309 23.26 9.78 -10.04
CA GLN A 309 24.42 10.48 -10.57
C GLN A 309 24.65 10.16 -12.05
N PHE A 310 24.62 8.89 -12.43
CA PHE A 310 24.77 8.48 -13.84
C PHE A 310 23.69 9.08 -14.74
N LYS A 311 22.45 9.13 -14.27
CA LYS A 311 21.33 9.75 -14.97
C LYS A 311 21.50 11.26 -15.11
N ARG A 312 21.86 11.96 -14.02
CA ARG A 312 22.01 13.41 -13.99
C ARG A 312 23.17 13.88 -14.85
N GLU A 313 24.32 13.21 -14.76
CA GLU A 313 25.55 13.59 -15.43
C GLU A 313 25.70 12.97 -16.82
N ARG A 314 24.74 12.12 -17.22
CA ARG A 314 24.78 11.33 -18.47
C ARG A 314 26.08 10.53 -18.61
N MET A 315 26.58 10.07 -17.49
CA MET A 315 27.79 9.25 -17.37
C MET A 315 27.37 7.82 -17.06
N HIS A 316 28.20 6.85 -17.39
CA HIS A 316 27.89 5.45 -17.23
C HIS A 316 28.97 4.68 -16.48
N ALA A 317 29.85 5.41 -15.80
CA ALA A 317 30.93 4.84 -15.03
C ALA A 317 31.46 5.85 -14.01
N SER A 318 32.02 5.37 -12.89
CA SER A 318 32.69 6.14 -11.86
C SER A 318 33.85 5.35 -11.29
N LEU A 319 34.86 6.10 -10.81
CA LEU A 319 35.96 5.55 -10.04
C LEU A 319 35.57 5.55 -8.56
N VAL A 320 35.68 4.41 -7.91
CA VAL A 320 35.43 4.28 -6.48
C VAL A 320 36.70 4.55 -5.72
N VAL A 321 36.66 5.47 -4.76
CA VAL A 321 37.86 5.91 -4.02
C VAL A 321 37.63 5.83 -2.49
N ASP A 322 38.74 5.71 -1.76
CA ASP A 322 38.72 5.82 -0.30
C ASP A 322 38.78 7.29 0.15
N ASP A 323 38.74 7.51 1.47
CA ASP A 323 38.80 8.84 2.10
C ASP A 323 40.12 9.61 1.81
N LEU A 324 41.17 8.91 1.38
CA LEU A 324 42.45 9.47 1.00
C LEU A 324 42.56 9.72 -0.52
N GLY A 325 41.47 9.43 -1.27
CA GLY A 325 41.43 9.57 -2.73
C GLY A 325 42.11 8.44 -3.50
N ARG A 326 42.54 7.36 -2.86
CA ARG A 326 43.15 6.20 -3.53
C ARG A 326 42.08 5.37 -4.21
N THR A 327 42.37 4.84 -5.37
CA THR A 327 41.45 4.02 -6.16
C THR A 327 41.21 2.66 -5.49
N LEU A 328 39.95 2.37 -5.17
CA LEU A 328 39.48 1.08 -4.67
C LEU A 328 38.92 0.21 -5.80
N GLY A 329 38.33 0.80 -6.81
CA GLY A 329 37.70 0.06 -7.90
C GLY A 329 37.05 0.96 -8.94
N PHE A 330 36.34 0.33 -9.83
CA PHE A 330 35.64 0.94 -10.95
C PHE A 330 34.23 0.39 -11.06
N VAL A 331 33.20 1.25 -11.06
CA VAL A 331 31.80 0.85 -11.15
C VAL A 331 31.17 1.43 -12.43
N THR A 332 30.39 0.61 -13.10
CA THR A 332 29.68 0.99 -14.31
C THR A 332 28.15 0.86 -14.15
N LEU A 333 27.39 1.48 -15.05
CA LEU A 333 25.94 1.27 -15.10
C LEU A 333 25.59 -0.20 -15.39
N ASP A 334 26.42 -0.89 -16.15
CA ASP A 334 26.24 -2.30 -16.48
C ASP A 334 26.33 -3.18 -15.22
N ASP A 335 27.20 -2.83 -14.26
CA ASP A 335 27.33 -3.53 -12.97
C ASP A 335 26.07 -3.35 -12.11
N ILE A 336 25.51 -2.12 -12.06
CA ILE A 336 24.26 -1.84 -11.35
C ILE A 336 23.08 -2.59 -12.00
N ILE A 337 23.01 -2.61 -13.32
CA ILE A 337 21.96 -3.37 -14.04
C ILE A 337 22.10 -4.87 -13.79
N ALA A 338 23.33 -5.39 -13.78
CA ALA A 338 23.58 -6.80 -13.49
C ALA A 338 23.11 -7.18 -12.08
N GLU A 339 23.33 -6.32 -11.07
CA GLU A 339 22.83 -6.54 -9.70
C GLU A 339 21.30 -6.56 -9.65
N VAL A 340 20.63 -5.59 -10.29
CA VAL A 340 19.16 -5.54 -10.37
C VAL A 340 18.57 -6.76 -11.10
N MET A 341 19.29 -7.30 -12.08
CA MET A 341 18.86 -8.47 -12.88
C MET A 341 19.33 -9.80 -12.30
N SER A 342 20.09 -9.81 -11.20
CA SER A 342 20.56 -11.03 -10.54
C SER A 342 19.38 -11.81 -9.95
N SER A 343 19.45 -13.14 -10.03
CA SER A 343 18.41 -14.06 -9.54
C SER A 343 18.76 -14.60 -8.18
#